data_a3aef2105f245f0b3c141643c2233db7
#
_entry.id   a3aef2105f245f0b3c141643c2233db7
#
_cell.length_a   1.000
_cell.length_b   1.000
_cell.length_c   1.000
_cell.angle_alpha   90.00
_cell.angle_beta   90.00
_cell.angle_gamma   90.00
#
_symmetry.space_group_name_H-M   'P 1'
#
loop_
_entity.id
_entity.type
_entity.pdbx_description
1 polymer ?
#
loop_
_entity_poly.entity_id
_entity_poly.type
_entity_poly.pdbx_seq_one_letter_code
_entity_poly.pdbx_strand_id
1 'polypeptide(L)'
;MAYTIAYTDEANKGTIRIEDGVINTETSLKIPGRNTTAYGSAIAENFLHILENFANNIEPVRPVEGQLWYDTSLGAEQLKVY
;
A
#
# COMPACT_ATOMS: atom_id res chain seq x y z
N MET A 1 -13.85 16.76 3.19
CA MET A 1 -14.81 15.69 3.50
C MET A 1 -14.14 14.33 3.29
N ALA A 2 -14.16 13.49 4.31
CA ALA A 2 -13.59 12.16 4.24
C ALA A 2 -14.27 11.33 3.15
N TYR A 3 -13.57 10.34 2.64
CA TYR A 3 -14.16 9.37 1.72
C TYR A 3 -13.75 7.96 2.14
N THR A 4 -14.49 6.98 1.65
CA THR A 4 -14.28 5.58 2.02
C THR A 4 -14.01 4.77 0.77
N ILE A 5 -13.00 3.89 0.84
CA ILE A 5 -12.70 2.94 -0.23
C ILE A 5 -12.83 1.53 0.31
N ALA A 6 -13.12 0.59 -0.57
CA ALA A 6 -13.35 -0.79 -0.18
C ALA A 6 -12.25 -1.68 -0.74
N TYR A 7 -11.84 -2.67 0.05
CA TYR A 7 -11.04 -3.77 -0.47
C TYR A 7 -11.86 -4.58 -1.47
N THR A 8 -11.18 -5.29 -2.37
CA THR A 8 -11.87 -6.16 -3.33
C THR A 8 -12.78 -7.15 -2.61
N ASP A 9 -12.27 -7.76 -1.54
CA ASP A 9 -13.06 -8.67 -0.71
C ASP A 9 -13.58 -7.89 0.49
N GLU A 10 -14.52 -7.00 0.26
CA GLU A 10 -15.06 -6.13 1.29
C GLU A 10 -15.67 -6.89 2.45
N ALA A 11 -16.30 -8.03 2.17
CA ALA A 11 -16.97 -8.83 3.21
C ALA A 11 -16.00 -9.28 4.31
N ASN A 12 -14.76 -9.59 3.95
CA ASN A 12 -13.75 -10.07 4.90
C ASN A 12 -12.74 -8.99 5.31
N LYS A 13 -12.43 -8.07 4.42
CA LYS A 13 -11.38 -7.06 4.68
C LYS A 13 -11.94 -5.68 5.02
N GLY A 14 -13.18 -5.41 4.65
CA GLY A 14 -13.83 -4.16 5.01
C GLY A 14 -13.46 -2.99 4.11
N THR A 15 -13.42 -1.82 4.72
CA THR A 15 -13.18 -0.55 4.03
C THR A 15 -12.13 0.25 4.79
N ILE A 16 -11.59 1.26 4.11
CA ILE A 16 -10.67 2.23 4.72
C ILE A 16 -11.31 3.62 4.59
N ARG A 17 -11.37 4.34 5.70
CA ARG A 17 -11.84 5.73 5.71
C ARG A 17 -10.63 6.64 5.57
N ILE A 18 -10.69 7.54 4.58
CA ILE A 18 -9.60 8.47 4.29
C ILE A 18 -10.02 9.86 4.71
N GLU A 19 -9.32 10.42 5.69
CA GLU A 19 -9.63 11.75 6.21
C GLU A 19 -9.06 12.85 5.33
N ASP A 20 -9.66 14.03 5.38
CA ASP A 20 -9.20 15.19 4.63
C ASP A 20 -7.83 15.64 5.14
N GLY A 21 -6.99 16.09 4.21
CA GLY A 21 -5.73 16.74 4.56
C GLY A 21 -4.64 15.80 5.05
N VAL A 22 -4.87 14.50 5.07
CA VAL A 22 -3.87 13.53 5.52
C VAL A 22 -3.65 12.45 4.47
N ILE A 23 -2.48 11.82 4.52
CA ILE A 23 -2.17 10.66 3.70
C ILE A 23 -2.34 9.44 4.60
N ASN A 24 -3.27 8.56 4.21
CA ASN A 24 -3.56 7.35 4.97
C ASN A 24 -2.47 6.31 4.73
N THR A 25 -1.95 5.73 5.81
CA THR A 25 -0.87 4.73 5.75
C THR A 25 -1.27 3.42 6.43
N GLU A 26 -2.55 3.08 6.42
CA GLU A 26 -3.02 1.83 7.02
C GLU A 26 -2.53 0.59 6.28
N THR A 27 -2.12 0.75 5.03
CA THR A 27 -1.52 -0.33 4.23
C THR A 27 -0.10 0.04 3.86
N SER A 28 0.56 -0.80 3.06
CA SER A 28 1.89 -0.49 2.54
C SER A 28 1.90 0.66 1.55
N LEU A 29 0.74 1.07 1.06
CA LEU A 29 0.61 2.19 0.13
C LEU A 29 0.19 3.46 0.87
N LYS A 30 0.45 4.60 0.24
CA LYS A 30 0.04 5.90 0.75
C LYS A 30 -1.20 6.33 0.00
N ILE A 31 -2.31 6.52 0.70
CA ILE A 31 -3.59 6.88 0.08
C ILE A 31 -3.94 8.32 0.50
N PRO A 32 -3.83 9.29 -0.42
CA PRO A 32 -4.04 10.70 -0.06
C PRO A 32 -5.51 11.03 0.17
N GLY A 33 -5.78 11.77 1.23
CA GLY A 33 -7.09 12.34 1.48
C GLY A 33 -7.34 13.55 0.59
N ARG A 34 -8.58 14.03 0.56
CA ARG A 34 -8.92 15.24 -0.16
C ARG A 34 -8.15 16.42 0.45
N ASN A 35 -7.84 17.41 -0.36
CA ASN A 35 -7.12 18.61 0.05
C ASN A 35 -5.73 18.35 0.61
N THR A 36 -5.14 17.20 0.30
CA THR A 36 -3.76 16.89 0.65
C THR A 36 -2.83 17.51 -0.39
N THR A 37 -1.77 18.18 0.06
CA THR A 37 -0.76 18.74 -0.84
C THR A 37 0.29 17.68 -1.18
N ALA A 38 0.97 17.86 -2.31
CA ALA A 38 2.08 17.00 -2.74
C ALA A 38 1.70 15.51 -2.86
N TYR A 39 0.42 15.23 -3.16
CA TYR A 39 -0.05 13.85 -3.28
C TYR A 39 0.48 13.13 -4.53
N GLY A 40 0.92 13.88 -5.54
CA GLY A 40 1.39 13.28 -6.79
C GLY A 40 2.57 12.36 -6.61
N SER A 41 3.54 12.74 -5.77
CA SER A 41 4.71 11.89 -5.52
C SER A 41 4.31 10.63 -4.76
N ALA A 42 3.38 10.73 -3.81
CA ALA A 42 2.89 9.58 -3.06
C ALA A 42 2.23 8.56 -4.00
N ILE A 43 1.38 9.03 -4.92
CA ILE A 43 0.73 8.16 -5.88
C ILE A 43 1.74 7.53 -6.83
N ALA A 44 2.71 8.31 -7.32
CA ALA A 44 3.73 7.78 -8.22
C ALA A 44 4.57 6.71 -7.54
N GLU A 45 4.93 6.92 -6.27
CA GLU A 45 5.67 5.92 -5.49
C GLU A 45 4.85 4.64 -5.30
N ASN A 46 3.54 4.78 -5.08
CA ASN A 46 2.67 3.60 -4.98
C ASN A 46 2.74 2.74 -6.23
N PHE A 47 2.74 3.37 -7.41
CA PHE A 47 2.86 2.65 -8.67
C PHE A 47 4.19 1.90 -8.77
N LEU A 48 5.29 2.52 -8.35
CA LEU A 48 6.58 1.86 -8.34
C LEU A 48 6.61 0.68 -7.36
N HIS A 49 6.06 0.86 -6.16
CA HIS A 49 5.99 -0.22 -5.17
C HIS A 49 5.22 -1.43 -5.72
N ILE A 50 4.10 -1.18 -6.38
CA ILE A 50 3.30 -2.26 -6.97
C ILE A 50 4.05 -2.88 -8.14
N LEU A 51 4.65 -2.07 -9.00
CA LEU A 51 5.38 -2.56 -10.18
C LEU A 51 6.52 -3.50 -9.79
N GLU A 52 7.25 -3.17 -8.72
CA GLU A 52 8.39 -3.97 -8.27
C GLU A 52 8.03 -4.98 -7.19
N ASN A 53 6.75 -5.16 -6.91
CA ASN A 53 6.24 -6.09 -5.88
C ASN A 53 6.89 -5.79 -4.52
N PHE A 54 7.02 -4.52 -4.17
CA PHE A 54 7.63 -4.08 -2.91
C PHE A 54 9.02 -4.67 -2.68
N ALA A 55 9.80 -4.82 -3.75
CA ALA A 55 11.12 -5.44 -3.69
C ALA A 55 12.02 -4.77 -2.66
N ASN A 56 12.46 -5.52 -1.66
CA ASN A 56 13.35 -5.03 -0.61
C ASN A 56 13.82 -6.23 0.21
N ASN A 57 14.87 -6.02 1.00
CA ASN A 57 15.31 -7.03 1.98
C ASN A 57 14.55 -6.90 3.31
N ILE A 58 13.65 -5.93 3.41
CA ILE A 58 12.78 -5.73 4.57
C ILE A 58 11.35 -5.88 4.07
N GLU A 59 10.51 -6.62 4.81
CA GLU A 59 9.13 -6.83 4.39
C GLU A 59 8.32 -5.54 4.37
N PRO A 60 7.29 -5.44 3.52
CA PRO A 60 6.43 -4.27 3.49
C PRO A 60 5.76 -4.04 4.84
N VAL A 61 5.56 -2.76 5.18
CA VAL A 61 4.84 -2.43 6.41
C VAL A 61 3.35 -2.68 6.20
N ARG A 62 2.68 -3.18 7.23
CA ARG A 62 1.23 -3.38 7.24
C ARG A 62 0.72 -4.07 5.97
N PRO A 63 1.26 -5.25 5.62
CA PRO A 63 0.83 -5.93 4.41
C PRO A 63 -0.61 -6.43 4.51
N VAL A 64 -1.27 -6.56 3.36
CA VAL A 64 -2.62 -7.12 3.29
C VAL A 64 -2.57 -8.52 2.68
N GLU A 65 -3.57 -9.34 2.99
CA GLU A 65 -3.66 -10.68 2.42
C GLU A 65 -3.71 -10.60 0.88
N GLY A 66 -2.87 -11.38 0.24
CA GLY A 66 -2.76 -11.40 -1.22
C GLY A 66 -1.69 -10.47 -1.76
N GLN A 67 -1.09 -9.64 -0.91
CA GLN A 67 -0.04 -8.73 -1.35
C GLN A 67 1.22 -9.50 -1.71
N LEU A 68 1.88 -9.09 -2.80
CA LEU A 68 3.14 -9.69 -3.21
C LEU A 68 4.31 -8.93 -2.60
N TRP A 69 5.37 -9.66 -2.28
CA TRP A 69 6.63 -9.08 -1.83
C TRP A 69 7.78 -9.87 -2.42
N TYR A 70 8.65 -9.18 -3.17
CA TYR A 70 9.87 -9.80 -3.66
C TYR A 70 10.99 -9.57 -2.64
N ASP A 71 11.38 -10.62 -1.94
CA ASP A 71 12.43 -10.55 -0.93
C ASP A 71 13.79 -10.57 -1.64
N THR A 72 14.55 -9.47 -1.52
CA THR A 72 15.85 -9.33 -2.15
C THR A 72 17.02 -9.74 -1.24
N SER A 73 16.74 -10.38 -0.12
CA SER A 73 17.80 -10.81 0.81
C SER A 73 18.82 -11.71 0.10
N LEU A 74 20.10 -11.42 0.28
CA LEU A 74 21.16 -12.13 -0.40
C LEU A 74 21.11 -13.63 -0.09
N GLY A 75 21.04 -14.44 -1.15
CA GLY A 75 20.98 -15.89 -1.01
C GLY A 75 19.58 -16.42 -0.73
N ALA A 76 18.58 -15.56 -0.64
CA ALA A 76 17.21 -15.94 -0.32
C ALA A 76 16.19 -15.20 -1.18
N GLU A 77 16.59 -14.75 -2.37
CA GLU A 77 15.73 -14.01 -3.28
C GLU A 77 14.55 -14.87 -3.67
N GLN A 78 13.34 -14.42 -3.36
CA GLN A 78 12.12 -15.13 -3.72
C GLN A 78 10.90 -14.23 -3.66
N LEU A 79 9.93 -14.53 -4.50
CA LEU A 79 8.64 -13.84 -4.47
C LEU A 79 7.78 -14.50 -3.40
N LYS A 80 7.27 -13.69 -2.49
CA LYS A 80 6.38 -14.15 -1.42
C LYS A 80 5.00 -13.55 -1.58
N VAL A 81 4.00 -14.23 -1.08
CA VAL A 81 2.62 -13.73 -1.06
C VAL A 81 2.07 -13.83 0.36
N TYR A 82 1.40 -12.77 0.77
CA TYR A 82 0.75 -12.74 2.08
C TYR A 82 -0.63 -13.36 2.04
#